data_6272aff613699a33348635837ebaad7b
#
_entry.id   6272aff613699a33348635837ebaad7b
#
_cell.length_a   1.000
_cell.length_b   1.000
_cell.length_c   1.000
_cell.angle_alpha   90.00
_cell.angle_beta   90.00
_cell.angle_gamma   90.00
#
_symmetry.space_group_name_H-M   'P 1'
#
loop_
_entity.id
_entity.type
_entity.pdbx_description
1 polymer ?
#
loop_
_entity_poly.entity_id
_entity_poly.type
_entity_poly.pdbx_seq_one_letter_code
_entity_poly.pdbx_strand_id
1 'polypeptide(L)'
;KLLLPDHDFIRTFKLIHPLDADAVAKQQALDNLSREIRVQVKSTSTTKTLQVNDWLSESFNFSSESTTNEDLEGFTLVDTYATETEVMVYYRLSKAEHARIQEAKRQAALALSMEHLETARAARGLAQVQQVVDAAVRGLDVLRPFLDRPLIHMASDGTETSVPLELVGLLDDCVAGLQLASADSSVTLNVGDAFRGDVVVTAMLDGKPAPNVTLLYRYDRGEFPTRGEAVTNAQGEATITLEKFEPGKRGTALEIRIDPKAFVQGLPLMHPFRQAAEGLQSAPLRVEVILAPIEVSLRIEERAFGKKRDQAMLAPAIQQALQSANVSLRAADADADMILTVEADARPGGSGQGFTTVYTDVVGTVTNREGEVLFTQTLTRIKGIQLDLPRATDAAYSKASEEITSDFVPALIRLWHGF
;
A
#
# COMPACT_ATOMS: atom_id res chain seq x y z
N LYS A 1 34.52 -19.02 52.97
CA LYS A 1 33.10 -18.56 52.93
C LYS A 1 32.93 -17.44 53.96
N LEU A 2 33.13 -16.20 53.52
CA LEU A 2 32.74 -15.06 54.33
C LEU A 2 31.24 -14.87 54.17
N LEU A 3 30.51 -15.11 55.24
CA LEU A 3 29.09 -14.74 55.36
C LEU A 3 29.05 -13.19 55.48
N LEU A 4 28.76 -12.53 54.36
CA LEU A 4 28.51 -11.10 54.32
C LEU A 4 27.01 -10.83 54.41
N PRO A 5 26.57 -9.72 55.02
CA PRO A 5 25.16 -9.43 55.22
C PRO A 5 24.40 -9.34 53.88
N ASP A 6 23.10 -9.61 53.87
CA ASP A 6 22.16 -9.71 52.77
C ASP A 6 22.03 -8.47 51.85
N HIS A 7 22.92 -7.52 51.91
CA HIS A 7 22.76 -6.18 51.37
C HIS A 7 23.60 -5.83 50.14
N ASP A 8 24.67 -6.60 49.81
CA ASP A 8 25.61 -6.27 48.71
C ASP A 8 25.82 -7.44 47.75
N PHE A 9 26.02 -7.10 46.43
CA PHE A 9 26.47 -8.05 45.43
C PHE A 9 27.99 -8.13 45.44
N ILE A 10 28.56 -9.34 45.67
CA ILE A 10 30.00 -9.55 45.81
C ILE A 10 30.44 -10.67 44.84
N ARG A 11 31.50 -10.39 44.04
CA ARG A 11 32.14 -11.38 43.20
C ARG A 11 33.64 -11.32 43.19
N THR A 12 34.27 -12.48 43.23
CA THR A 12 35.69 -12.74 43.09
C THR A 12 35.93 -13.62 41.90
N PHE A 13 36.89 -13.30 41.02
CA PHE A 13 37.23 -14.12 39.88
C PHE A 13 38.70 -14.54 39.88
N LYS A 14 38.98 -15.77 39.38
CA LYS A 14 40.31 -16.37 39.35
C LYS A 14 40.65 -16.73 37.87
N LEU A 15 41.76 -16.19 37.35
CA LEU A 15 42.21 -16.49 35.99
C LEU A 15 43.68 -16.97 35.96
N ILE A 16 44.00 -17.90 35.02
CA ILE A 16 45.27 -18.59 34.90
C ILE A 16 45.88 -18.24 33.53
N HIS A 17 46.40 -17.01 33.32
CA HIS A 17 47.36 -16.73 32.21
C HIS A 17 47.92 -15.30 32.22
N PRO A 18 49.21 -15.05 31.81
CA PRO A 18 49.93 -13.87 32.23
C PRO A 18 49.90 -12.66 31.30
N LEU A 19 49.35 -12.64 30.13
CA LEU A 19 49.51 -11.49 29.19
C LEU A 19 48.38 -10.47 29.13
N ASP A 20 47.16 -10.82 29.59
CA ASP A 20 46.04 -9.84 29.74
C ASP A 20 45.13 -10.24 30.92
N ALA A 21 45.68 -10.94 31.88
CA ALA A 21 44.91 -11.56 32.96
C ALA A 21 44.12 -10.57 33.79
N ASP A 22 44.62 -9.36 33.99
CA ASP A 22 43.96 -8.30 34.78
C ASP A 22 42.72 -7.78 34.04
N ALA A 23 42.82 -7.45 32.75
CA ALA A 23 41.69 -6.98 31.95
C ALA A 23 40.59 -8.03 31.76
N VAL A 24 41.00 -9.28 31.49
CA VAL A 24 40.08 -10.41 31.33
C VAL A 24 39.39 -10.73 32.66
N ALA A 25 40.11 -10.75 33.79
CA ALA A 25 39.56 -10.96 35.12
C ALA A 25 38.53 -9.89 35.50
N LYS A 26 38.83 -8.61 35.20
CA LYS A 26 37.90 -7.50 35.39
C LYS A 26 36.64 -7.65 34.57
N GLN A 27 36.76 -7.95 33.27
CA GLN A 27 35.59 -8.14 32.38
C GLN A 27 34.72 -9.33 32.85
N GLN A 28 35.32 -10.46 33.17
CA GLN A 28 34.59 -11.64 33.63
C GLN A 28 33.92 -11.42 34.99
N ALA A 29 34.52 -10.66 35.89
CA ALA A 29 33.93 -10.30 37.17
C ALA A 29 32.65 -9.44 36.95
N LEU A 30 32.73 -8.46 36.04
CA LEU A 30 31.60 -7.62 35.65
C LEU A 30 30.49 -8.41 34.96
N ASP A 31 30.82 -9.33 34.05
CA ASP A 31 29.87 -10.19 33.37
C ASP A 31 29.12 -11.12 34.36
N ASN A 32 29.84 -11.63 35.36
CA ASN A 32 29.21 -12.45 36.39
C ASN A 32 28.30 -11.62 37.33
N LEU A 33 28.71 -10.40 37.67
CA LEU A 33 27.89 -9.48 38.44
C LEU A 33 26.60 -9.13 37.69
N SER A 34 26.68 -8.84 36.40
CA SER A 34 25.53 -8.64 35.50
C SER A 34 24.56 -9.80 35.50
N ARG A 35 25.07 -11.04 35.39
CA ARG A 35 24.23 -12.25 35.38
C ARG A 35 23.49 -12.45 36.71
N GLU A 36 24.14 -12.17 37.82
CA GLU A 36 23.51 -12.33 39.14
C GLU A 36 22.39 -11.31 39.35
N ILE A 37 22.61 -10.07 38.97
CA ILE A 37 21.61 -9.03 39.04
C ILE A 37 20.40 -9.42 38.16
N ARG A 38 20.61 -9.93 36.93
CA ARG A 38 19.54 -10.42 36.07
C ARG A 38 18.72 -11.57 36.70
N VAL A 39 19.39 -12.55 37.28
CA VAL A 39 18.70 -13.66 37.92
C VAL A 39 17.83 -13.19 39.09
N GLN A 40 18.29 -12.22 39.84
CA GLN A 40 17.54 -11.67 40.97
C GLN A 40 16.37 -10.79 40.50
N VAL A 41 16.52 -10.00 39.46
CA VAL A 41 15.44 -9.21 38.84
C VAL A 41 14.35 -10.14 38.28
N LYS A 42 14.72 -11.18 37.53
CA LYS A 42 13.75 -12.16 37.02
C LYS A 42 12.98 -12.89 38.11
N SER A 43 13.60 -13.14 39.27
CA SER A 43 12.93 -13.84 40.38
C SER A 43 11.95 -12.97 41.17
N THR A 44 12.09 -11.64 41.10
CA THR A 44 11.22 -10.66 41.77
C THR A 44 10.15 -10.08 40.85
N SER A 45 10.31 -10.21 39.53
CA SER A 45 9.39 -9.72 38.51
C SER A 45 8.22 -10.71 38.40
N THR A 46 7.22 -10.57 39.23
CA THR A 46 5.91 -11.20 39.02
C THR A 46 5.30 -10.45 37.81
N THR A 47 5.22 -11.12 36.69
CA THR A 47 4.60 -10.65 35.47
C THR A 47 3.15 -10.22 35.75
N LYS A 48 2.93 -8.99 36.14
CA LYS A 48 1.61 -8.36 36.00
C LYS A 48 1.52 -7.93 34.56
N THR A 49 1.05 -8.85 33.76
CA THR A 49 0.69 -8.65 32.36
C THR A 49 -0.17 -7.39 32.25
N LEU A 50 0.32 -6.37 31.57
CA LEU A 50 -0.49 -5.32 31.04
C LEU A 50 -1.42 -5.98 30.00
N GLN A 51 -2.60 -6.40 30.44
CA GLN A 51 -3.67 -6.85 29.56
C GLN A 51 -4.26 -5.61 28.84
N VAL A 52 -3.55 -5.15 27.84
CA VAL A 52 -4.03 -4.12 26.92
C VAL A 52 -3.77 -4.63 25.53
N ASN A 53 -4.82 -4.97 24.82
CA ASN A 53 -4.80 -5.52 23.46
C ASN A 53 -3.70 -6.57 23.17
N ASP A 54 -4.08 -7.76 22.72
CA ASP A 54 -3.19 -8.94 22.56
C ASP A 54 -1.89 -8.65 21.78
N TRP A 55 -1.92 -7.76 20.80
CA TRP A 55 -0.75 -7.43 19.97
C TRP A 55 0.33 -6.62 20.70
N LEU A 56 -0.04 -5.78 21.67
CA LEU A 56 0.90 -5.02 22.48
C LEU A 56 1.56 -5.88 23.53
N SER A 57 0.82 -6.78 24.16
CA SER A 57 1.34 -7.72 25.16
C SER A 57 2.39 -8.66 24.56
N GLU A 58 2.21 -9.15 23.33
CA GLU A 58 3.20 -9.95 22.60
C GLU A 58 4.44 -9.12 22.24
N SER A 59 4.27 -7.88 21.77
CA SER A 59 5.36 -6.97 21.44
C SER A 59 6.22 -6.60 22.65
N PHE A 60 5.62 -6.44 23.81
CA PHE A 60 6.33 -6.15 25.06
C PHE A 60 7.00 -7.37 25.71
N ASN A 61 6.41 -8.55 25.60
CA ASN A 61 7.01 -9.80 26.11
C ASN A 61 8.30 -10.15 25.38
N PHE A 62 8.39 -9.92 24.05
CA PHE A 62 9.61 -10.11 23.28
C PHE A 62 10.73 -9.13 23.70
N SER A 63 10.40 -7.91 24.12
CA SER A 63 11.37 -6.89 24.49
C SER A 63 12.03 -7.15 25.86
N SER A 64 11.35 -7.80 26.79
CA SER A 64 11.93 -8.12 28.11
C SER A 64 13.03 -9.19 28.05
N GLU A 65 13.06 -10.01 27.01
CA GLU A 65 14.12 -11.00 26.79
C GLU A 65 15.36 -10.44 26.08
N SER A 66 15.24 -9.33 25.36
CA SER A 66 16.32 -8.76 24.55
C SER A 66 17.19 -7.71 25.23
N THR A 67 16.81 -7.20 26.41
CA THR A 67 17.60 -6.17 27.14
C THR A 67 18.76 -6.82 27.90
N THR A 68 19.82 -7.20 27.16
CA THR A 68 20.94 -7.96 27.72
C THR A 68 22.19 -7.15 28.05
N ASN A 69 22.19 -5.84 27.84
CA ASN A 69 23.29 -4.95 28.25
C ASN A 69 22.80 -3.93 29.27
N GLU A 70 22.61 -4.38 30.52
CA GLU A 70 22.58 -3.42 31.62
C GLU A 70 24.00 -2.88 31.78
N ASP A 71 24.17 -1.59 31.52
CA ASP A 71 25.36 -0.85 31.93
C ASP A 71 25.42 -0.90 33.46
N LEU A 72 26.34 -1.71 33.98
CA LEU A 72 26.60 -1.78 35.40
C LEU A 72 27.20 -0.45 35.88
N GLU A 73 26.43 0.30 36.62
CA GLU A 73 26.88 1.56 37.23
C GLU A 73 26.92 1.44 38.76
N GLY A 74 27.82 2.19 39.39
CA GLY A 74 27.93 2.26 40.86
C GLY A 74 28.71 1.10 41.48
N PHE A 75 29.36 0.26 40.68
CA PHE A 75 30.27 -0.74 41.22
C PHE A 75 31.63 -0.11 41.60
N THR A 76 32.26 -0.65 42.61
CA THR A 76 33.62 -0.22 43.08
C THR A 76 34.57 -1.40 43.05
N LEU A 77 35.77 -1.20 42.53
CA LEU A 77 36.87 -2.12 42.71
C LEU A 77 37.34 -2.02 44.16
N VAL A 78 37.21 -3.08 44.90
CA VAL A 78 37.57 -3.10 46.33
C VAL A 78 39.01 -3.56 46.53
N ASP A 79 39.43 -4.61 45.79
CA ASP A 79 40.77 -5.16 45.91
C ASP A 79 41.17 -5.94 44.66
N THR A 80 42.48 -6.08 44.44
CA THR A 80 43.09 -6.92 43.40
C THR A 80 44.24 -7.69 44.00
N TYR A 81 44.20 -9.03 43.89
CA TYR A 81 45.27 -9.89 44.35
C TYR A 81 45.87 -10.63 43.13
N ALA A 82 47.20 -10.51 42.93
CA ALA A 82 47.91 -11.16 41.85
C ALA A 82 49.04 -12.04 42.38
N THR A 83 49.17 -13.23 41.86
CA THR A 83 50.32 -14.15 42.03
C THR A 83 50.97 -14.38 40.68
N GLU A 84 52.05 -15.15 40.63
CA GLU A 84 52.67 -15.55 39.34
C GLU A 84 51.76 -16.33 38.42
N THR A 85 50.70 -16.97 38.95
CA THR A 85 49.80 -17.85 38.19
C THR A 85 48.34 -17.41 38.21
N GLU A 86 47.93 -16.46 39.03
CA GLU A 86 46.52 -16.14 39.25
C GLU A 86 46.35 -14.64 39.50
N VAL A 87 45.28 -14.09 38.89
CA VAL A 87 44.78 -12.75 39.20
C VAL A 87 43.36 -12.89 39.74
N MET A 88 43.12 -12.28 40.93
CA MET A 88 41.78 -12.20 41.52
C MET A 88 41.38 -10.75 41.65
N VAL A 89 40.18 -10.44 41.18
CA VAL A 89 39.62 -9.08 41.23
C VAL A 89 38.33 -9.13 42.05
N TYR A 90 38.20 -8.19 42.96
CA TYR A 90 37.04 -8.07 43.86
C TYR A 90 36.29 -6.78 43.57
N TYR A 91 35.11 -6.90 42.99
CA TYR A 91 34.17 -5.80 42.81
C TYR A 91 32.98 -5.92 43.77
N ARG A 92 32.48 -4.78 44.20
CA ARG A 92 31.30 -4.66 45.06
C ARG A 92 30.33 -3.66 44.45
N LEU A 93 29.04 -4.03 44.38
CA LEU A 93 27.94 -3.14 44.09
C LEU A 93 26.95 -3.20 45.25
N SER A 94 26.69 -2.05 45.89
CA SER A 94 25.68 -1.95 46.93
C SER A 94 24.28 -2.10 46.33
N LYS A 95 23.45 -2.98 46.86
CA LYS A 95 22.04 -3.14 46.44
C LYS A 95 21.25 -1.85 46.57
N ALA A 96 21.48 -1.09 47.63
CA ALA A 96 20.80 0.16 47.87
C ALA A 96 21.23 1.24 46.82
N GLU A 97 22.52 1.32 46.49
CA GLU A 97 23.00 2.23 45.46
C GLU A 97 22.51 1.84 44.07
N HIS A 98 22.54 0.55 43.72
CA HIS A 98 21.96 0.05 42.49
C HIS A 98 20.46 0.37 42.38
N ALA A 99 19.68 0.12 43.44
CA ALA A 99 18.27 0.47 43.47
C ALA A 99 18.03 1.99 43.30
N ARG A 100 18.89 2.83 43.92
CA ARG A 100 18.81 4.30 43.77
C ARG A 100 19.11 4.74 42.33
N ILE A 101 20.12 4.14 41.69
CA ILE A 101 20.49 4.46 40.29
C ILE A 101 19.33 4.02 39.36
N GLN A 102 18.81 2.81 39.52
CA GLN A 102 17.69 2.31 38.71
C GLN A 102 16.42 3.16 38.87
N GLU A 103 16.12 3.60 40.12
CA GLU A 103 14.97 4.47 40.36
C GLU A 103 15.19 5.86 39.73
N ALA A 104 16.38 6.42 39.79
CA ALA A 104 16.69 7.67 39.10
C ALA A 104 16.58 7.58 37.60
N LYS A 105 17.06 6.48 36.98
CA LYS A 105 16.89 6.19 35.55
C LYS A 105 15.40 6.03 35.19
N ARG A 106 14.62 5.31 35.99
CA ARG A 106 13.17 5.15 35.79
C ARG A 106 12.43 6.48 35.83
N GLN A 107 12.75 7.35 36.78
CA GLN A 107 12.13 8.69 36.90
C GLN A 107 12.49 9.56 35.69
N ALA A 108 13.77 9.53 35.26
CA ALA A 108 14.19 10.25 34.06
C ALA A 108 13.50 9.75 32.80
N ALA A 109 13.38 8.41 32.64
CA ALA A 109 12.65 7.80 31.53
C ALA A 109 11.17 8.18 31.54
N LEU A 110 10.53 8.18 32.72
CA LEU A 110 9.15 8.58 32.87
C LEU A 110 8.92 10.05 32.47
N ALA A 111 9.80 10.96 32.95
CA ALA A 111 9.72 12.37 32.60
C ALA A 111 9.87 12.60 31.08
N LEU A 112 10.86 11.96 30.44
CA LEU A 112 11.07 12.05 29.00
C LEU A 112 9.89 11.45 28.21
N SER A 113 9.35 10.34 28.66
CA SER A 113 8.18 9.73 28.02
C SER A 113 6.93 10.62 28.13
N MET A 114 6.77 11.35 29.21
CA MET A 114 5.70 12.34 29.37
C MET A 114 5.84 13.51 28.39
N GLU A 115 7.05 13.99 28.11
CA GLU A 115 7.29 14.99 27.05
C GLU A 115 6.85 14.48 25.69
N HIS A 116 7.14 13.21 25.40
CA HIS A 116 6.67 12.55 24.18
C HIS A 116 5.14 12.40 24.16
N LEU A 117 4.51 12.07 25.28
CA LEU A 117 3.05 11.98 25.41
C LEU A 117 2.38 13.32 25.09
N GLU A 118 2.89 14.42 25.66
CA GLU A 118 2.36 15.76 25.36
C GLU A 118 2.58 16.15 23.89
N THR A 119 3.74 15.79 23.34
CA THR A 119 4.02 15.99 21.89
C THR A 119 3.02 15.23 21.02
N ALA A 120 2.72 13.97 21.37
CA ALA A 120 1.76 13.14 20.65
C ALA A 120 0.33 13.71 20.74
N ARG A 121 -0.08 14.20 21.92
CA ARG A 121 -1.39 14.87 22.12
C ARG A 121 -1.51 16.15 21.29
N ALA A 122 -0.49 16.99 21.30
CA ALA A 122 -0.45 18.21 20.50
C ALA A 122 -0.53 17.90 18.99
N ALA A 123 0.25 16.93 18.52
CA ALA A 123 0.24 16.48 17.13
C ALA A 123 -1.14 15.93 16.71
N ARG A 124 -1.81 15.14 17.58
CA ARG A 124 -3.18 14.67 17.34
C ARG A 124 -4.16 15.82 17.19
N GLY A 125 -4.04 16.84 18.07
CA GLY A 125 -4.86 18.05 17.98
C GLY A 125 -4.72 18.81 16.65
N LEU A 126 -3.64 18.56 15.91
CA LEU A 126 -3.33 19.13 14.58
C LEU A 126 -3.52 18.11 13.43
N ALA A 127 -4.05 16.92 13.72
CA ALA A 127 -4.21 15.81 12.79
C ALA A 127 -2.89 15.36 12.10
N GLN A 128 -1.75 15.57 12.75
CA GLN A 128 -0.42 15.19 12.25
C GLN A 128 -0.09 13.74 12.63
N VAL A 129 -0.73 12.77 11.94
CA VAL A 129 -0.70 11.34 12.26
C VAL A 129 0.71 10.79 12.42
N GLN A 130 1.62 11.08 11.48
CA GLN A 130 3.00 10.61 11.55
C GLN A 130 3.70 11.09 12.83
N GLN A 131 3.47 12.33 13.24
CA GLN A 131 4.08 12.87 14.46
C GLN A 131 3.49 12.24 15.72
N VAL A 132 2.18 11.90 15.72
CA VAL A 132 1.56 11.14 16.82
C VAL A 132 2.26 9.80 16.97
N VAL A 133 2.41 9.06 15.88
CA VAL A 133 3.04 7.74 15.88
C VAL A 133 4.50 7.84 16.33
N ASP A 134 5.28 8.76 15.76
CA ASP A 134 6.70 8.93 16.09
C ASP A 134 6.89 9.28 17.57
N ALA A 135 6.10 10.20 18.10
CA ALA A 135 6.20 10.60 19.50
C ALA A 135 5.76 9.48 20.44
N ALA A 136 4.65 8.81 20.16
CA ALA A 136 4.15 7.73 21.00
C ALA A 136 5.12 6.53 21.03
N VAL A 137 5.68 6.14 19.88
CA VAL A 137 6.67 5.06 19.79
C VAL A 137 7.93 5.42 20.57
N ARG A 138 8.46 6.63 20.42
CA ARG A 138 9.65 7.08 21.19
C ARG A 138 9.38 7.08 22.69
N GLY A 139 8.21 7.55 23.11
CA GLY A 139 7.81 7.52 24.52
C GLY A 139 7.78 6.09 25.09
N LEU A 140 7.23 5.15 24.33
CA LEU A 140 7.20 3.74 24.71
C LEU A 140 8.60 3.08 24.70
N ASP A 141 9.45 3.41 23.74
CA ASP A 141 10.83 2.89 23.67
C ASP A 141 11.68 3.32 24.86
N VAL A 142 11.53 4.56 25.31
CA VAL A 142 12.20 5.06 26.52
C VAL A 142 11.76 4.30 27.76
N LEU A 143 10.50 3.89 27.84
CA LEU A 143 9.95 3.16 29.00
C LEU A 143 10.22 1.66 28.94
N ARG A 144 10.63 1.13 27.79
CA ARG A 144 10.81 -0.34 27.57
C ARG A 144 11.61 -1.05 28.67
N PRO A 145 12.76 -0.50 29.17
CA PRO A 145 13.54 -1.17 30.23
C PRO A 145 12.83 -1.26 31.59
N PHE A 146 11.74 -0.50 31.78
CA PHE A 146 11.06 -0.33 33.07
C PHE A 146 9.61 -0.82 33.09
N LEU A 147 9.17 -1.51 32.05
CA LEU A 147 7.77 -1.98 31.91
C LEU A 147 7.36 -3.05 32.94
N ASP A 148 8.33 -3.64 33.63
CA ASP A 148 8.12 -4.57 34.73
C ASP A 148 7.60 -3.89 36.02
N ARG A 149 7.55 -2.56 36.05
CA ARG A 149 7.16 -1.74 37.21
C ARG A 149 6.02 -0.78 36.86
N PRO A 150 5.24 -0.35 37.84
CA PRO A 150 4.23 0.69 37.61
C PRO A 150 4.86 1.99 37.12
N LEU A 151 4.45 2.46 35.95
CA LEU A 151 4.88 3.72 35.32
C LEU A 151 3.71 4.70 35.36
N ILE A 152 3.39 5.16 36.58
CA ILE A 152 2.23 5.99 36.89
C ILE A 152 2.69 7.44 37.01
N HIS A 153 1.89 8.35 36.45
CA HIS A 153 1.97 9.78 36.63
C HIS A 153 0.70 10.28 37.32
N MET A 154 0.87 11.21 38.24
CA MET A 154 -0.24 11.95 38.84
C MET A 154 -0.59 13.13 37.96
N ALA A 155 -1.76 13.14 37.38
CA ALA A 155 -2.27 14.26 36.63
C ALA A 155 -2.60 15.44 37.58
N SER A 156 -2.74 16.65 37.02
CA SER A 156 -3.02 17.86 37.80
C SER A 156 -4.35 17.83 38.55
N ASP A 157 -5.26 16.97 38.15
CA ASP A 157 -6.56 16.72 38.81
C ASP A 157 -6.49 15.66 39.92
N GLY A 158 -5.31 15.10 40.18
CA GLY A 158 -5.09 14.06 41.18
C GLY A 158 -5.38 12.65 40.72
N THR A 159 -5.68 12.43 39.42
CA THR A 159 -5.85 11.08 38.88
C THR A 159 -4.51 10.41 38.59
N GLU A 160 -4.41 9.12 38.96
CA GLU A 160 -3.27 8.29 38.61
C GLU A 160 -3.46 7.72 37.20
N THR A 161 -2.54 8.03 36.28
CA THR A 161 -2.58 7.52 34.91
C THR A 161 -1.31 6.75 34.58
N SER A 162 -1.47 5.67 33.82
CA SER A 162 -0.34 4.88 33.31
C SER A 162 0.15 5.47 32.00
N VAL A 163 1.36 6.04 31.97
CA VAL A 163 1.93 6.66 30.78
C VAL A 163 2.01 5.69 29.59
N PRO A 164 2.45 4.42 29.73
CA PRO A 164 2.42 3.48 28.63
C PRO A 164 1.02 3.26 28.05
N LEU A 165 0.00 3.15 28.93
CA LEU A 165 -1.39 2.93 28.48
C LEU A 165 -1.95 4.14 27.73
N GLU A 166 -1.60 5.34 28.14
CA GLU A 166 -2.03 6.55 27.43
C GLU A 166 -1.36 6.68 26.05
N LEU A 167 -0.07 6.36 25.95
CA LEU A 167 0.63 6.37 24.65
C LEU A 167 0.03 5.36 23.68
N VAL A 168 -0.30 4.16 24.17
CA VAL A 168 -0.97 3.13 23.37
C VAL A 168 -2.38 3.55 22.99
N GLY A 169 -3.15 4.07 23.94
CA GLY A 169 -4.48 4.58 23.67
C GLY A 169 -4.49 5.68 22.61
N LEU A 170 -3.49 6.58 22.62
CA LEU A 170 -3.33 7.59 21.58
C LEU A 170 -3.05 6.99 20.19
N LEU A 171 -2.25 5.92 20.11
CA LEU A 171 -2.00 5.22 18.85
C LEU A 171 -3.28 4.56 18.32
N ASP A 172 -3.97 3.82 19.17
CA ASP A 172 -5.22 3.14 18.81
C ASP A 172 -6.30 4.13 18.37
N ASP A 173 -6.49 5.17 19.16
CA ASP A 173 -7.46 6.24 18.86
C ASP A 173 -7.11 7.01 17.58
N CYS A 174 -5.81 7.22 17.31
CA CYS A 174 -5.36 7.89 16.10
C CYS A 174 -5.68 7.06 14.86
N VAL A 175 -5.41 5.75 14.89
CA VAL A 175 -5.71 4.84 13.77
C VAL A 175 -7.22 4.66 13.60
N ALA A 176 -7.95 4.48 14.70
CA ALA A 176 -9.41 4.31 14.67
C ALA A 176 -10.16 5.60 14.24
N GLY A 177 -9.60 6.77 14.61
CA GLY A 177 -10.18 8.08 14.27
C GLY A 177 -9.93 8.53 12.84
N LEU A 178 -9.02 7.87 12.10
CA LEU A 178 -8.75 8.16 10.70
C LEU A 178 -9.91 7.69 9.81
N GLN A 179 -10.49 8.64 9.08
CA GLN A 179 -11.59 8.42 8.16
C GLN A 179 -11.19 8.83 6.75
N LEU A 180 -11.61 8.03 5.77
CA LEU A 180 -11.51 8.35 4.35
C LEU A 180 -12.87 8.74 3.82
N ALA A 181 -12.91 9.81 3.04
CA ALA A 181 -14.08 10.26 2.31
C ALA A 181 -13.72 10.61 0.87
N SER A 182 -14.68 10.49 -0.03
CA SER A 182 -14.64 11.07 -1.37
C SER A 182 -15.86 11.95 -1.56
N ALA A 183 -15.72 13.03 -2.29
CA ALA A 183 -16.85 13.90 -2.64
C ALA A 183 -17.90 13.14 -3.45
N ASP A 184 -17.42 12.21 -4.31
CA ASP A 184 -18.25 11.41 -5.19
C ASP A 184 -18.23 9.95 -4.75
N SER A 185 -19.41 9.34 -4.61
CA SER A 185 -19.56 7.89 -4.39
C SER A 185 -19.37 7.09 -5.70
N SER A 186 -19.48 7.76 -6.84
CA SER A 186 -19.24 7.21 -8.17
C SER A 186 -18.63 8.25 -9.10
N VAL A 187 -17.79 7.79 -10.03
CA VAL A 187 -17.22 8.57 -11.11
C VAL A 187 -17.58 7.94 -12.45
N THR A 188 -18.03 8.77 -13.40
CA THR A 188 -18.31 8.32 -14.77
C THR A 188 -17.18 8.79 -15.69
N LEU A 189 -16.54 7.85 -16.38
CA LEU A 189 -15.48 8.11 -17.34
C LEU A 189 -16.00 7.95 -18.76
N ASN A 190 -15.58 8.84 -19.66
CA ASN A 190 -16.07 8.94 -21.02
C ASN A 190 -14.95 8.66 -22.04
N VAL A 191 -15.33 8.28 -23.23
CA VAL A 191 -14.40 8.04 -24.34
C VAL A 191 -13.65 9.32 -24.78
N GLY A 192 -14.26 10.50 -24.63
CA GLY A 192 -13.62 11.78 -24.96
C GLY A 192 -12.32 12.02 -24.20
N ASP A 193 -12.25 11.51 -22.96
CA ASP A 193 -11.06 11.55 -22.11
C ASP A 193 -10.27 10.22 -22.14
N ALA A 194 -10.50 9.37 -23.15
CA ALA A 194 -9.93 8.02 -23.25
C ALA A 194 -10.15 7.19 -21.96
N PHE A 195 -11.31 7.36 -21.31
CA PHE A 195 -11.65 6.77 -20.00
C PHE A 195 -10.63 7.10 -18.91
N ARG A 196 -10.06 8.30 -18.93
CA ARG A 196 -9.24 8.85 -17.87
C ARG A 196 -10.08 9.70 -16.93
N GLY A 197 -9.70 9.72 -15.67
CA GLY A 197 -10.29 10.60 -14.69
C GLY A 197 -9.62 10.50 -13.34
N ASP A 198 -9.84 11.50 -12.52
CA ASP A 198 -9.25 11.59 -11.20
C ASP A 198 -10.32 11.39 -10.12
N VAL A 199 -9.95 10.66 -9.07
CA VAL A 199 -10.73 10.52 -7.84
C VAL A 199 -9.96 11.21 -6.73
N VAL A 200 -10.57 12.21 -6.14
CA VAL A 200 -10.02 12.91 -4.98
C VAL A 200 -10.54 12.25 -3.71
N VAL A 201 -9.61 11.84 -2.85
CA VAL A 201 -9.88 11.21 -1.56
C VAL A 201 -9.34 12.09 -0.46
N THR A 202 -10.15 12.36 0.54
CA THR A 202 -9.77 13.14 1.72
C THR A 202 -9.59 12.20 2.92
N ALA A 203 -8.45 12.29 3.60
CA ALA A 203 -8.23 11.67 4.90
C ALA A 203 -8.43 12.71 6.00
N MET A 204 -9.18 12.34 7.02
CA MET A 204 -9.50 13.19 8.17
C MET A 204 -9.21 12.44 9.47
N LEU A 205 -8.68 13.15 10.47
CA LEU A 205 -8.57 12.70 11.84
C LEU A 205 -9.37 13.64 12.74
N ASP A 206 -10.36 13.10 13.45
CA ASP A 206 -11.23 13.87 14.33
C ASP A 206 -11.87 15.11 13.65
N GLY A 207 -12.25 14.97 12.37
CA GLY A 207 -12.87 16.03 11.54
C GLY A 207 -11.89 17.09 10.99
N LYS A 208 -10.58 16.91 11.16
CA LYS A 208 -9.53 17.78 10.60
C LYS A 208 -8.78 17.07 9.47
N PRO A 209 -8.36 17.81 8.43
CA PRO A 209 -7.53 17.24 7.36
C PRO A 209 -6.27 16.57 7.91
N ALA A 210 -6.00 15.33 7.49
CA ALA A 210 -4.83 14.55 7.90
C ALA A 210 -3.81 14.52 6.76
N PRO A 211 -2.72 15.32 6.82
CA PRO A 211 -1.68 15.32 5.81
C PRO A 211 -0.72 14.14 5.96
N ASN A 212 -0.03 13.81 4.84
CA ASN A 212 0.99 12.77 4.78
C ASN A 212 0.50 11.37 5.18
N VAL A 213 -0.77 11.09 4.94
CA VAL A 213 -1.35 9.74 5.11
C VAL A 213 -1.16 8.98 3.81
N THR A 214 -0.48 7.84 3.87
CA THR A 214 -0.31 6.95 2.72
C THR A 214 -1.57 6.10 2.54
N LEU A 215 -2.10 6.11 1.33
CA LEU A 215 -3.26 5.36 0.89
C LEU A 215 -2.84 4.29 -0.09
N LEU A 216 -3.31 3.06 0.11
CA LEU A 216 -3.21 1.98 -0.86
C LEU A 216 -4.52 1.92 -1.63
N TYR A 217 -4.45 1.85 -2.95
CA TYR A 217 -5.63 1.68 -3.78
C TYR A 217 -5.52 0.52 -4.75
N ARG A 218 -6.66 -0.02 -5.16
CA ARG A 218 -6.77 -1.02 -6.21
C ARG A 218 -8.07 -0.88 -6.99
N TYR A 219 -8.03 -1.17 -8.28
CA TYR A 219 -9.18 -1.32 -9.17
C TYR A 219 -8.84 -2.29 -10.29
N ASP A 220 -9.85 -2.86 -10.91
CA ASP A 220 -9.67 -3.77 -12.03
C ASP A 220 -9.42 -3.01 -13.32
N ARG A 221 -8.32 -3.35 -14.00
CA ARG A 221 -7.91 -2.81 -15.27
C ARG A 221 -7.42 -3.93 -16.17
N GLY A 222 -8.21 -4.32 -17.17
CA GLY A 222 -7.87 -5.47 -17.97
C GLY A 222 -7.91 -6.78 -17.19
N GLU A 223 -7.00 -7.69 -17.49
CA GLU A 223 -6.91 -9.00 -16.83
C GLU A 223 -6.43 -8.92 -15.38
N PHE A 224 -5.76 -7.83 -15.00
CA PHE A 224 -5.14 -7.69 -13.69
C PHE A 224 -5.61 -6.43 -12.96
N PRO A 225 -5.81 -6.51 -11.63
CA PRO A 225 -6.10 -5.33 -10.84
C PRO A 225 -4.89 -4.39 -10.81
N THR A 226 -5.13 -3.10 -11.04
CA THR A 226 -4.14 -2.06 -10.81
C THR A 226 -4.07 -1.77 -9.32
N ARG A 227 -2.85 -1.70 -8.80
CA ARG A 227 -2.55 -1.32 -7.42
C ARG A 227 -1.60 -0.14 -7.43
N GLY A 228 -1.78 0.76 -6.49
CA GLY A 228 -0.91 1.91 -6.34
C GLY A 228 -1.01 2.52 -4.96
N GLU A 229 -0.21 3.56 -4.79
CA GLU A 229 -0.13 4.34 -3.57
C GLU A 229 -0.40 5.80 -3.91
N ALA A 230 -1.02 6.51 -2.97
CA ALA A 230 -1.19 7.95 -3.01
C ALA A 230 -0.96 8.51 -1.61
N VAL A 231 -0.47 9.74 -1.51
CA VAL A 231 -0.18 10.39 -0.22
C VAL A 231 -0.98 11.67 -0.12
N THR A 232 -1.60 11.91 1.02
CA THR A 232 -2.40 13.11 1.22
C THR A 232 -1.52 14.36 1.37
N ASN A 233 -1.96 15.46 0.76
CA ASN A 233 -1.34 16.78 0.82
C ASN A 233 -1.66 17.50 2.15
N ALA A 234 -1.28 18.79 2.26
CA ALA A 234 -1.54 19.62 3.43
C ALA A 234 -3.04 19.82 3.75
N GLN A 235 -3.92 19.64 2.76
CA GLN A 235 -5.37 19.69 2.89
C GLN A 235 -5.98 18.32 3.22
N GLY A 236 -5.15 17.29 3.43
CA GLY A 236 -5.58 15.93 3.65
C GLY A 236 -6.09 15.23 2.39
N GLU A 237 -5.82 15.75 1.20
CA GLU A 237 -6.35 15.26 -0.07
C GLU A 237 -5.28 14.47 -0.84
N ALA A 238 -5.70 13.35 -1.43
CA ALA A 238 -4.90 12.57 -2.38
C ALA A 238 -5.69 12.37 -3.68
N THR A 239 -5.02 12.53 -4.81
CA THR A 239 -5.61 12.30 -6.14
C THR A 239 -5.16 10.96 -6.68
N ILE A 240 -6.13 10.16 -7.11
CA ILE A 240 -5.91 8.85 -7.74
C ILE A 240 -6.36 8.94 -9.18
N THR A 241 -5.41 8.84 -10.11
CA THR A 241 -5.70 8.84 -11.56
C THR A 241 -6.07 7.44 -12.02
N LEU A 242 -7.24 7.32 -12.63
CA LEU A 242 -7.76 6.10 -13.24
C LEU A 242 -7.53 6.16 -14.75
N GLU A 243 -7.10 5.05 -15.34
CA GLU A 243 -6.83 4.97 -16.79
C GLU A 243 -6.81 3.53 -17.31
N LYS A 244 -6.95 3.38 -18.66
CA LYS A 244 -6.71 2.13 -19.40
C LYS A 244 -7.58 0.96 -18.96
N PHE A 245 -8.88 1.10 -19.08
CA PHE A 245 -9.84 0.04 -18.79
C PHE A 245 -9.99 -0.93 -19.98
N GLU A 246 -10.17 -2.21 -19.65
CA GLU A 246 -10.40 -3.24 -20.68
C GLU A 246 -11.66 -2.97 -21.50
N PRO A 247 -11.58 -3.08 -22.83
CA PRO A 247 -12.76 -2.98 -23.70
C PRO A 247 -13.88 -3.93 -23.28
N GLY A 248 -15.12 -3.45 -23.35
CA GLY A 248 -16.32 -4.22 -22.98
C GLY A 248 -16.67 -4.21 -21.49
N LYS A 249 -15.80 -3.72 -20.60
CA LYS A 249 -16.15 -3.46 -19.22
C LYS A 249 -17.13 -2.28 -19.12
N ARG A 250 -18.08 -2.38 -18.19
CA ARG A 250 -19.05 -1.30 -17.90
C ARG A 250 -18.68 -0.50 -16.66
N GLY A 251 -17.75 -1.01 -15.87
CA GLY A 251 -17.29 -0.37 -14.67
C GLY A 251 -16.54 -1.31 -13.75
N THR A 252 -16.04 -0.76 -12.66
CA THR A 252 -15.34 -1.46 -11.59
C THR A 252 -15.52 -0.69 -10.28
N ALA A 253 -14.96 -1.21 -9.18
CA ALA A 253 -14.88 -0.49 -7.92
C ALA A 253 -13.41 -0.12 -7.63
N LEU A 254 -13.18 1.15 -7.31
CA LEU A 254 -11.92 1.62 -6.72
C LEU A 254 -12.00 1.39 -5.21
N GLU A 255 -11.16 0.52 -4.68
CA GLU A 255 -11.00 0.29 -3.25
C GLU A 255 -9.77 1.04 -2.74
N ILE A 256 -9.95 1.82 -1.68
CA ILE A 256 -8.90 2.66 -1.09
C ILE A 256 -8.82 2.37 0.40
N ARG A 257 -7.60 2.19 0.92
CA ARG A 257 -7.34 1.91 2.34
C ARG A 257 -6.16 2.75 2.83
N ILE A 258 -6.14 3.06 4.11
CA ILE A 258 -4.95 3.62 4.76
C ILE A 258 -3.89 2.52 4.86
N ASP A 259 -2.62 2.87 4.65
CA ASP A 259 -1.48 1.99 4.92
C ASP A 259 -0.88 2.25 6.32
N PRO A 260 -1.20 1.43 7.34
CA PRO A 260 -0.63 1.62 8.67
C PRO A 260 0.88 1.37 8.71
N LYS A 261 1.42 0.57 7.77
CA LYS A 261 2.85 0.25 7.70
C LYS A 261 3.69 1.47 7.34
N ALA A 262 3.11 2.38 6.55
CA ALA A 262 3.79 3.61 6.16
C ALA A 262 4.23 4.44 7.36
N PHE A 263 3.43 4.48 8.45
CA PHE A 263 3.74 5.25 9.64
C PHE A 263 4.94 4.70 10.45
N VAL A 264 5.27 3.43 10.27
CA VAL A 264 6.33 2.73 11.03
C VAL A 264 7.50 2.27 10.15
N GLN A 265 7.57 2.72 8.89
CA GLN A 265 8.64 2.32 7.95
C GLN A 265 10.04 2.71 8.42
N GLY A 266 10.18 3.82 9.15
CA GLY A 266 11.45 4.29 9.71
C GLY A 266 12.00 3.44 10.87
N LEU A 267 11.20 2.54 11.44
CA LEU A 267 11.61 1.68 12.53
C LEU A 267 12.42 0.47 12.01
N PRO A 268 13.34 -0.11 12.83
CA PRO A 268 14.02 -1.36 12.49
C PRO A 268 13.05 -2.48 12.13
N LEU A 269 13.45 -3.40 11.23
CA LEU A 269 12.59 -4.50 10.75
C LEU A 269 12.02 -5.37 11.88
N MET A 270 12.81 -5.59 12.92
CA MET A 270 12.41 -6.41 14.08
C MET A 270 11.76 -5.58 15.19
N HIS A 271 11.44 -4.31 14.92
CA HIS A 271 10.79 -3.47 15.91
C HIS A 271 9.34 -3.94 16.16
N PRO A 272 8.90 -4.11 17.43
CA PRO A 272 7.57 -4.63 17.75
C PRO A 272 6.42 -3.86 17.07
N PHE A 273 6.48 -2.53 17.05
CA PHE A 273 5.45 -1.71 16.41
C PHE A 273 5.38 -1.88 14.90
N ARG A 274 6.49 -2.21 14.24
CA ARG A 274 6.48 -2.51 12.81
C ARG A 274 5.75 -3.81 12.52
N GLN A 275 5.95 -4.84 13.34
CA GLN A 275 5.24 -6.11 13.23
C GLN A 275 3.74 -5.94 13.54
N ALA A 276 3.42 -5.17 14.57
CA ALA A 276 2.04 -4.87 14.95
C ALA A 276 1.26 -4.17 13.84
N ALA A 277 1.87 -3.19 13.15
CA ALA A 277 1.25 -2.47 12.03
C ALA A 277 0.89 -3.39 10.84
N GLU A 278 1.51 -4.58 10.74
CA GLU A 278 1.16 -5.56 9.70
C GLU A 278 -0.23 -6.17 9.89
N GLY A 279 -0.70 -6.26 11.13
CA GLY A 279 -2.02 -6.79 11.49
C GLY A 279 -3.15 -5.75 11.42
N LEU A 280 -2.82 -4.47 11.40
CA LEU A 280 -3.82 -3.41 11.36
C LEU A 280 -4.47 -3.30 9.96
N GLN A 281 -5.78 -3.21 9.93
CA GLN A 281 -6.56 -3.03 8.71
C GLN A 281 -7.52 -1.85 8.89
N SER A 282 -7.47 -0.89 7.97
CA SER A 282 -8.49 0.16 7.88
C SER A 282 -9.70 -0.32 7.07
N ALA A 283 -10.88 0.22 7.40
CA ALA A 283 -12.06 0.02 6.57
C ALA A 283 -11.80 0.60 5.15
N PRO A 284 -12.15 -0.12 4.07
CA PRO A 284 -11.99 0.39 2.73
C PRO A 284 -13.01 1.48 2.41
N LEU A 285 -12.56 2.56 1.80
CA LEU A 285 -13.42 3.44 1.03
C LEU A 285 -13.63 2.82 -0.36
N ARG A 286 -14.88 2.77 -0.82
CA ARG A 286 -15.23 2.28 -2.16
C ARG A 286 -15.85 3.42 -2.97
N VAL A 287 -15.31 3.63 -4.17
CA VAL A 287 -15.85 4.54 -5.17
C VAL A 287 -16.21 3.72 -6.41
N GLU A 288 -17.42 3.86 -6.89
CA GLU A 288 -17.88 3.17 -8.10
C GLU A 288 -17.32 3.89 -9.33
N VAL A 289 -16.68 3.13 -10.22
CA VAL A 289 -16.15 3.65 -11.49
C VAL A 289 -17.04 3.12 -12.60
N ILE A 290 -17.76 4.00 -13.27
CA ILE A 290 -18.70 3.70 -14.36
C ILE A 290 -18.03 4.11 -15.67
N LEU A 291 -17.92 3.18 -16.60
CA LEU A 291 -17.49 3.47 -17.97
C LEU A 291 -18.72 3.75 -18.82
N ALA A 292 -18.87 4.98 -19.27
CA ALA A 292 -19.95 5.34 -20.17
C ALA A 292 -19.84 4.54 -21.48
N PRO A 293 -20.94 4.07 -22.05
CA PRO A 293 -20.91 3.44 -23.36
C PRO A 293 -20.44 4.46 -24.41
N ILE A 294 -19.60 4.02 -25.33
CA ILE A 294 -19.17 4.84 -26.45
C ILE A 294 -20.34 5.00 -27.41
N GLU A 295 -20.75 6.21 -27.74
CA GLU A 295 -21.85 6.49 -28.65
C GLU A 295 -21.33 6.69 -30.07
N VAL A 296 -21.72 5.79 -31.00
CA VAL A 296 -21.20 5.81 -32.38
C VAL A 296 -22.35 5.87 -33.37
N SER A 297 -22.28 6.80 -34.32
CA SER A 297 -23.06 6.75 -35.54
C SER A 297 -22.31 5.94 -36.59
N LEU A 298 -23.00 4.98 -37.22
CA LEU A 298 -22.42 4.04 -38.16
C LEU A 298 -22.93 4.30 -39.57
N ARG A 299 -22.02 4.66 -40.49
CA ARG A 299 -22.29 4.84 -41.91
C ARG A 299 -21.54 3.76 -42.66
N ILE A 300 -22.27 2.91 -43.40
CA ILE A 300 -21.68 1.82 -44.20
C ILE A 300 -22.13 1.92 -45.62
N GLU A 301 -21.19 1.92 -46.55
CA GLU A 301 -21.45 1.84 -47.97
C GLU A 301 -20.73 0.61 -48.56
N GLU A 302 -21.52 -0.35 -49.00
CA GLU A 302 -21.02 -1.56 -49.64
C GLU A 302 -21.34 -1.53 -51.13
N ARG A 303 -20.28 -1.58 -51.98
CA ARG A 303 -20.36 -1.54 -53.43
C ARG A 303 -19.75 -2.80 -54.06
N ALA A 304 -20.27 -3.21 -55.18
CA ALA A 304 -19.66 -4.22 -56.04
C ALA A 304 -19.60 -3.71 -57.48
N PHE A 305 -18.41 -3.59 -58.02
CA PHE A 305 -18.18 -3.08 -59.35
C PHE A 305 -18.74 -1.64 -59.55
N GLY A 306 -18.58 -0.80 -58.51
CA GLY A 306 -19.07 0.56 -58.47
C GLY A 306 -20.57 0.73 -58.22
N LYS A 307 -21.33 -0.36 -58.09
CA LYS A 307 -22.76 -0.33 -57.77
C LYS A 307 -23.03 -0.71 -56.32
N LYS A 308 -23.98 -0.02 -55.68
CA LYS A 308 -24.42 -0.37 -54.32
C LYS A 308 -24.95 -1.80 -54.30
N ARG A 309 -24.56 -2.55 -53.26
CA ARG A 309 -25.04 -3.90 -53.05
C ARG A 309 -26.46 -3.91 -52.48
N ASP A 310 -27.29 -4.84 -52.91
CA ASP A 310 -28.63 -4.99 -52.39
C ASP A 310 -28.64 -5.68 -51.01
N GLN A 311 -27.65 -6.53 -50.76
CA GLN A 311 -27.50 -7.25 -49.51
C GLN A 311 -26.27 -6.78 -48.75
N ALA A 312 -26.46 -6.20 -47.59
CA ALA A 312 -25.38 -5.78 -46.69
C ALA A 312 -24.80 -7.00 -45.97
N MET A 313 -23.48 -7.12 -45.93
CA MET A 313 -22.74 -8.17 -45.21
C MET A 313 -21.86 -7.62 -44.10
N LEU A 314 -21.27 -6.45 -44.29
CA LEU A 314 -20.39 -5.84 -43.29
C LEU A 314 -21.18 -5.19 -42.14
N ALA A 315 -22.30 -4.54 -42.46
CA ALA A 315 -23.07 -3.80 -41.48
C ALA A 315 -23.50 -4.63 -40.26
N PRO A 316 -24.12 -5.83 -40.42
CA PRO A 316 -24.52 -6.64 -39.25
C PRO A 316 -23.31 -7.08 -38.40
N ALA A 317 -22.21 -7.46 -39.03
CA ALA A 317 -21.02 -7.94 -38.35
C ALA A 317 -20.35 -6.82 -37.52
N ILE A 318 -20.19 -5.62 -38.11
CA ILE A 318 -19.65 -4.46 -37.42
C ILE A 318 -20.54 -4.05 -36.24
N GLN A 319 -21.86 -4.01 -36.45
CA GLN A 319 -22.83 -3.70 -35.40
C GLN A 319 -22.70 -4.63 -34.20
N GLN A 320 -22.66 -5.96 -34.47
CA GLN A 320 -22.50 -6.95 -33.42
C GLN A 320 -21.17 -6.83 -32.66
N ALA A 321 -20.06 -6.60 -33.39
CA ALA A 321 -18.75 -6.45 -32.80
C ALA A 321 -18.67 -5.21 -31.90
N LEU A 322 -19.20 -4.06 -32.34
CA LEU A 322 -19.26 -2.82 -31.55
C LEU A 322 -20.14 -2.98 -30.30
N GLN A 323 -21.33 -3.58 -30.43
CA GLN A 323 -22.22 -3.83 -29.29
C GLN A 323 -21.58 -4.75 -28.22
N SER A 324 -20.81 -5.75 -28.65
CA SER A 324 -20.07 -6.62 -27.76
C SER A 324 -18.98 -5.90 -26.98
N ALA A 325 -18.51 -4.76 -27.49
CA ALA A 325 -17.48 -3.92 -26.86
C ALA A 325 -18.05 -2.72 -26.07
N ASN A 326 -19.29 -2.78 -25.62
CA ASN A 326 -19.98 -1.71 -24.89
C ASN A 326 -20.15 -0.40 -25.68
N VAL A 327 -20.27 -0.51 -27.01
CA VAL A 327 -20.56 0.63 -27.90
C VAL A 327 -22.07 0.70 -28.15
N SER A 328 -22.65 1.88 -27.99
CA SER A 328 -24.04 2.19 -28.28
C SER A 328 -24.16 2.82 -29.66
N LEU A 329 -24.98 2.22 -30.53
CA LEU A 329 -25.19 2.75 -31.87
C LEU A 329 -26.28 3.82 -31.83
N ARG A 330 -26.03 4.99 -32.45
CA ARG A 330 -26.94 6.11 -32.62
C ARG A 330 -27.37 6.25 -34.07
N ALA A 331 -28.63 6.59 -34.28
CA ALA A 331 -29.15 6.78 -35.63
C ALA A 331 -28.76 8.13 -36.25
N ALA A 332 -28.61 9.16 -35.41
CA ALA A 332 -28.20 10.51 -35.83
C ALA A 332 -26.77 10.79 -35.38
N ASP A 333 -25.99 11.44 -36.25
CA ASP A 333 -24.61 11.83 -35.95
C ASP A 333 -24.51 12.85 -34.81
N ALA A 334 -25.54 13.70 -34.67
CA ALA A 334 -25.59 14.70 -33.59
C ALA A 334 -25.67 14.08 -32.17
N ASP A 335 -26.15 12.84 -32.05
CA ASP A 335 -26.31 12.12 -30.80
C ASP A 335 -25.11 11.18 -30.49
N ALA A 336 -24.13 11.11 -31.41
CA ALA A 336 -22.97 10.23 -31.28
C ALA A 336 -21.72 10.99 -30.83
N ASP A 337 -20.86 10.34 -30.09
CA ASP A 337 -19.51 10.86 -29.76
C ASP A 337 -18.61 10.83 -30.98
N MET A 338 -18.80 9.80 -31.82
CA MET A 338 -17.96 9.54 -33.00
C MET A 338 -18.80 9.03 -34.17
N ILE A 339 -18.32 9.27 -35.37
CA ILE A 339 -18.91 8.78 -36.60
C ILE A 339 -17.94 7.79 -37.23
N LEU A 340 -18.37 6.52 -37.35
CA LEU A 340 -17.62 5.48 -38.06
C LEU A 340 -18.19 5.34 -39.49
N THR A 341 -17.39 5.71 -40.48
CA THR A 341 -17.69 5.53 -41.89
C THR A 341 -16.90 4.34 -42.41
N VAL A 342 -17.59 3.37 -43.03
CA VAL A 342 -16.95 2.21 -43.68
C VAL A 342 -17.38 2.15 -45.11
N GLU A 343 -16.41 2.25 -46.02
CA GLU A 343 -16.62 2.13 -47.45
C GLU A 343 -15.94 0.86 -47.96
N ALA A 344 -16.66 0.05 -48.70
CA ALA A 344 -16.15 -1.17 -49.31
C ALA A 344 -16.57 -1.28 -50.77
N ASP A 345 -15.61 -1.63 -51.64
CA ASP A 345 -15.89 -1.86 -53.05
C ASP A 345 -15.17 -3.12 -53.55
N ALA A 346 -15.92 -3.97 -54.21
CA ALA A 346 -15.41 -5.20 -54.82
C ALA A 346 -15.08 -4.98 -56.32
N ARG A 347 -13.89 -5.45 -56.72
CA ARG A 347 -13.41 -5.34 -58.11
C ARG A 347 -13.08 -6.69 -58.69
N PRO A 348 -13.28 -6.90 -60.01
CA PRO A 348 -12.95 -8.16 -60.65
C PRO A 348 -11.44 -8.39 -60.67
N GLY A 349 -11.01 -9.60 -60.32
CA GLY A 349 -9.60 -9.98 -60.30
C GLY A 349 -9.15 -10.73 -61.52
N GLY A 350 -9.93 -11.61 -62.01
CA GLY A 350 -9.60 -12.46 -63.17
C GLY A 350 -10.29 -13.82 -63.08
N SER A 351 -10.32 -14.56 -64.20
CA SER A 351 -10.89 -15.87 -64.26
C SER A 351 -9.87 -16.88 -64.79
N GLY A 352 -9.85 -18.11 -64.24
CA GLY A 352 -8.97 -19.19 -64.70
C GLY A 352 -9.34 -20.50 -64.10
N GLN A 353 -9.20 -21.60 -64.85
CA GLN A 353 -9.49 -22.97 -64.41
C GLN A 353 -10.92 -23.16 -63.86
N GLY A 354 -11.91 -22.43 -64.42
CA GLY A 354 -13.29 -22.52 -63.98
C GLY A 354 -13.65 -21.71 -62.74
N PHE A 355 -12.70 -20.91 -62.19
CA PHE A 355 -12.90 -20.03 -61.03
C PHE A 355 -12.82 -18.57 -61.39
N THR A 356 -13.60 -17.78 -60.74
CA THR A 356 -13.59 -16.31 -60.81
C THR A 356 -13.03 -15.75 -59.50
N THR A 357 -12.14 -14.78 -59.62
CA THR A 357 -11.54 -14.05 -58.49
C THR A 357 -12.14 -12.67 -58.38
N VAL A 358 -12.43 -12.24 -57.16
CA VAL A 358 -12.83 -10.87 -56.81
C VAL A 358 -11.93 -10.37 -55.67
N TYR A 359 -11.58 -9.09 -55.73
CA TYR A 359 -10.88 -8.41 -54.65
C TYR A 359 -11.79 -7.35 -54.06
N THR A 360 -11.87 -7.27 -52.72
CA THR A 360 -12.57 -6.21 -52.00
C THR A 360 -11.57 -5.38 -51.22
N ASP A 361 -11.67 -4.07 -51.40
CA ASP A 361 -10.95 -3.11 -50.55
C ASP A 361 -11.96 -2.48 -49.58
N VAL A 362 -11.53 -2.27 -48.32
CA VAL A 362 -12.36 -1.67 -47.29
C VAL A 362 -11.59 -0.54 -46.62
N VAL A 363 -12.21 0.63 -46.51
CA VAL A 363 -11.69 1.80 -45.82
C VAL A 363 -12.61 2.13 -44.67
N GLY A 364 -12.07 2.09 -43.45
CA GLY A 364 -12.77 2.55 -42.27
C GLY A 364 -12.18 3.86 -41.74
N THR A 365 -13.02 4.84 -41.53
CA THR A 365 -12.62 6.15 -41.03
C THR A 365 -13.48 6.55 -39.83
N VAL A 366 -12.87 6.98 -38.75
CA VAL A 366 -13.55 7.53 -37.57
C VAL A 366 -13.29 9.03 -37.50
N THR A 367 -14.35 9.77 -37.30
CA THR A 367 -14.28 11.23 -37.08
C THR A 367 -14.99 11.58 -35.77
N ASN A 368 -14.54 12.66 -35.13
CA ASN A 368 -15.27 13.28 -34.03
C ASN A 368 -16.47 14.09 -34.54
N ARG A 369 -17.21 14.74 -33.62
CA ARG A 369 -18.38 15.59 -33.95
C ARG A 369 -18.00 16.79 -34.82
N GLU A 370 -16.77 17.29 -34.72
CA GLU A 370 -16.24 18.41 -35.45
C GLU A 370 -15.79 18.03 -36.87
N GLY A 371 -15.81 16.72 -37.19
CA GLY A 371 -15.38 16.17 -38.49
C GLY A 371 -13.87 15.94 -38.59
N GLU A 372 -13.14 16.07 -37.51
CA GLU A 372 -11.72 15.73 -37.46
C GLU A 372 -11.52 14.22 -37.52
N VAL A 373 -10.60 13.76 -38.35
CA VAL A 373 -10.27 12.35 -38.51
C VAL A 373 -9.40 11.88 -37.38
N LEU A 374 -9.95 10.96 -36.54
CA LEU A 374 -9.25 10.39 -35.40
C LEU A 374 -8.51 9.10 -35.76
N PHE A 375 -9.07 8.32 -36.71
CA PHE A 375 -8.50 7.05 -37.11
C PHE A 375 -8.89 6.70 -38.53
N THR A 376 -7.97 6.11 -39.27
CA THR A 376 -8.24 5.53 -40.61
C THR A 376 -7.45 4.24 -40.76
N GLN A 377 -8.13 3.19 -41.20
CA GLN A 377 -7.48 1.93 -41.56
C GLN A 377 -8.04 1.42 -42.88
N THR A 378 -7.17 0.87 -43.71
CA THR A 378 -7.53 0.28 -44.99
C THR A 378 -7.15 -1.19 -45.01
N LEU A 379 -8.11 -2.03 -45.37
CA LEU A 379 -7.91 -3.44 -45.67
C LEU A 379 -7.95 -3.58 -47.20
N THR A 380 -6.87 -4.08 -47.79
CA THR A 380 -6.75 -4.11 -49.24
C THR A 380 -6.65 -5.52 -49.83
N ARG A 381 -7.20 -5.71 -50.99
CA ARG A 381 -7.07 -6.96 -51.78
C ARG A 381 -7.59 -8.21 -51.08
N ILE A 382 -8.65 -8.07 -50.30
CA ILE A 382 -9.34 -9.22 -49.65
C ILE A 382 -9.92 -10.09 -50.80
N LYS A 383 -9.44 -11.33 -50.86
CA LYS A 383 -9.66 -12.19 -52.03
C LYS A 383 -10.80 -13.18 -51.80
N GLY A 384 -11.80 -13.14 -52.69
CA GLY A 384 -12.81 -14.17 -52.83
C GLY A 384 -12.62 -14.98 -54.14
N ILE A 385 -12.73 -16.29 -54.10
CA ILE A 385 -12.62 -17.17 -55.24
C ILE A 385 -13.80 -18.12 -55.23
N GLN A 386 -14.57 -18.15 -56.33
CA GLN A 386 -15.73 -19.04 -56.49
C GLN A 386 -15.95 -19.34 -57.97
N LEU A 387 -16.96 -20.16 -58.29
CA LEU A 387 -17.29 -20.59 -59.64
C LEU A 387 -17.87 -19.48 -60.52
N ASP A 388 -18.51 -18.49 -59.91
CA ASP A 388 -19.13 -17.37 -60.59
C ASP A 388 -18.83 -16.05 -59.86
N LEU A 389 -19.07 -14.92 -60.53
CA LEU A 389 -18.77 -13.58 -60.06
C LEU A 389 -19.59 -13.19 -58.79
N PRO A 390 -20.90 -13.46 -58.72
CA PRO A 390 -21.68 -13.17 -57.50
C PRO A 390 -21.17 -13.91 -56.28
N ARG A 391 -20.95 -15.21 -56.35
CA ARG A 391 -20.44 -16.01 -55.25
C ARG A 391 -19.02 -15.63 -54.87
N ALA A 392 -18.16 -15.28 -55.83
CA ALA A 392 -16.80 -14.78 -55.53
C ALA A 392 -16.84 -13.43 -54.83
N THR A 393 -17.81 -12.58 -55.16
CA THR A 393 -18.06 -11.31 -54.46
C THR A 393 -18.49 -11.56 -52.99
N ASP A 394 -19.46 -12.43 -52.80
CA ASP A 394 -19.93 -12.78 -51.46
C ASP A 394 -18.83 -13.42 -50.61
N ALA A 395 -17.99 -14.28 -51.18
CA ALA A 395 -16.83 -14.84 -50.48
C ALA A 395 -15.77 -13.79 -50.12
N ALA A 396 -15.57 -12.76 -50.95
CA ALA A 396 -14.68 -11.65 -50.62
C ALA A 396 -15.23 -10.79 -49.47
N TYR A 397 -16.54 -10.49 -49.49
CA TYR A 397 -17.22 -9.76 -48.43
C TYR A 397 -17.30 -10.54 -47.10
N SER A 398 -17.47 -11.87 -47.15
CA SER A 398 -17.41 -12.70 -45.95
C SER A 398 -16.06 -12.62 -45.27
N LYS A 399 -14.97 -12.70 -46.03
CA LYS A 399 -13.60 -12.51 -45.48
C LYS A 399 -13.36 -11.08 -45.00
N ALA A 400 -13.85 -10.08 -45.72
CA ALA A 400 -13.79 -8.70 -45.29
C ALA A 400 -14.48 -8.51 -43.93
N SER A 401 -15.64 -9.12 -43.76
CA SER A 401 -16.37 -9.15 -42.50
C SER A 401 -15.55 -9.79 -41.37
N GLU A 402 -14.89 -10.92 -41.62
CA GLU A 402 -13.99 -11.57 -40.66
C GLU A 402 -12.80 -10.65 -40.29
N GLU A 403 -12.09 -10.08 -41.26
CA GLU A 403 -10.95 -9.19 -41.02
C GLU A 403 -11.37 -7.90 -40.28
N ILE A 404 -12.51 -7.30 -40.60
CA ILE A 404 -13.03 -6.15 -39.90
C ILE A 404 -13.32 -6.48 -38.42
N THR A 405 -13.92 -7.61 -38.15
CA THR A 405 -14.31 -8.01 -36.80
C THR A 405 -13.13 -8.50 -35.97
N SER A 406 -12.12 -9.12 -36.59
CA SER A 406 -10.91 -9.62 -35.89
C SER A 406 -9.81 -8.57 -35.72
N ASP A 407 -9.66 -7.63 -36.62
CA ASP A 407 -8.52 -6.70 -36.66
C ASP A 407 -8.93 -5.23 -36.51
N PHE A 408 -9.84 -4.76 -37.41
CA PHE A 408 -10.19 -3.33 -37.44
C PHE A 408 -10.96 -2.88 -36.18
N VAL A 409 -12.08 -3.55 -35.85
CA VAL A 409 -12.89 -3.17 -34.69
C VAL A 409 -12.11 -3.29 -33.38
N PRO A 410 -11.35 -4.37 -33.09
CA PRO A 410 -10.51 -4.44 -31.91
C PRO A 410 -9.43 -3.36 -31.84
N ALA A 411 -8.81 -2.99 -32.96
CA ALA A 411 -7.82 -1.89 -33.02
C ALA A 411 -8.47 -0.55 -32.66
N LEU A 412 -9.64 -0.27 -33.22
CA LEU A 412 -10.43 0.92 -32.95
C LEU A 412 -10.84 1.01 -31.45
N ILE A 413 -11.35 -0.09 -30.90
CA ILE A 413 -11.76 -0.14 -29.50
C ILE A 413 -10.56 0.08 -28.57
N ARG A 414 -9.40 -0.52 -28.84
CA ARG A 414 -8.18 -0.26 -28.08
C ARG A 414 -7.78 1.21 -28.09
N LEU A 415 -7.80 1.84 -29.27
CA LEU A 415 -7.52 3.27 -29.40
C LEU A 415 -8.45 4.11 -28.52
N TRP A 416 -9.74 3.83 -28.52
CA TRP A 416 -10.72 4.53 -27.69
C TRP A 416 -10.50 4.35 -26.18
N HIS A 417 -9.94 3.23 -25.78
CA HIS A 417 -9.59 2.96 -24.37
C HIS A 417 -8.16 3.41 -23.99
N GLY A 418 -7.44 4.09 -24.87
CA GLY A 418 -6.11 4.65 -24.58
C GLY A 418 -4.97 3.62 -24.56
N PHE A 419 -5.11 2.49 -25.29
CA PHE A 419 -4.07 1.45 -25.44
C PHE A 419 -3.24 1.64 -26.70
#